data_86abd48786efd21ae2a567e5d797329f
#
_entry.id   86abd48786efd21ae2a567e5d797329f
#
_cell.length_a   1.000
_cell.length_b   1.000
_cell.length_c   1.000
_cell.angle_alpha   90.00
_cell.angle_beta   90.00
_cell.angle_gamma   90.00
#
_symmetry.space_group_name_H-M   'P 1'
#
loop_
_entity.id
_entity.type
_entity.pdbx_description
1 polymer ?
#
loop_
_entity_poly.entity_id
_entity_poly.type
_entity_poly.pdbx_seq_one_letter_code
_entity_poly.pdbx_strand_id
1 'polypeptide(L)'
;MRRLPTVIALCALTGFAAAGVRAERQTAPKTAAPASSVKLPPAIDAVFKQKWPNAVAKNVSKETDAGKTVYEVESIDAGRRRDINFNPDGTVILYEEELKASEVPAVVVEAVAKRYPKGKIKMWERLYTIKDNSANYELGITGVSGVKEVILTPDGSWVSPKLGK
;
A
#
# COMPACT_ATOMS: atom_id res chain seq x y z
N MET A 1 -0.90 -16.14 -6.07
CA MET A 1 0.48 -15.63 -6.28
C MET A 1 0.36 -14.18 -6.70
N ARG A 2 0.55 -13.27 -5.77
CA ARG A 2 0.57 -11.84 -6.07
C ARG A 2 1.95 -11.49 -6.62
N ARG A 3 2.02 -10.92 -7.80
CA ARG A 3 3.24 -10.32 -8.33
C ARG A 3 3.22 -8.85 -7.96
N LEU A 4 4.12 -8.43 -7.08
CA LEU A 4 4.38 -7.03 -6.82
C LEU A 4 5.12 -6.41 -8.01
N PRO A 5 4.78 -5.20 -8.43
CA PRO A 5 5.56 -4.50 -9.45
C PRO A 5 6.95 -4.16 -8.92
N THR A 6 7.97 -4.55 -9.69
CA THR A 6 9.37 -4.22 -9.43
C THR A 6 9.62 -2.77 -9.78
N VAL A 7 9.81 -1.91 -8.79
CA VAL A 7 10.32 -0.56 -9.02
C VAL A 7 11.84 -0.64 -9.13
N ILE A 8 12.38 -0.51 -10.34
CA ILE A 8 13.79 -0.34 -10.59
C ILE A 8 14.12 1.15 -10.48
N ALA A 9 14.82 1.55 -9.44
CA ALA A 9 15.42 2.86 -9.33
C ALA A 9 16.86 2.80 -9.87
N LEU A 10 17.10 3.44 -11.01
CA LEU A 10 18.43 3.63 -11.59
C LEU A 10 18.99 4.97 -11.10
N CYS A 11 19.98 4.93 -10.21
CA CYS A 11 20.80 6.10 -9.88
C CYS A 11 21.97 6.21 -10.86
N ALA A 12 22.03 7.29 -11.60
CA ALA A 12 23.25 7.74 -12.26
C ALA A 12 23.73 9.03 -11.61
N LEU A 13 24.92 8.97 -11.02
CA LEU A 13 25.69 10.14 -10.58
C LEU A 13 26.39 10.77 -11.79
N THR A 14 26.26 12.08 -11.97
CA THR A 14 27.33 12.90 -12.52
C THR A 14 27.23 14.31 -11.93
N GLY A 15 28.27 14.71 -11.22
CA GLY A 15 28.41 16.04 -10.67
C GLY A 15 28.89 17.03 -11.74
N PHE A 16 28.45 18.28 -11.60
CA PHE A 16 29.20 19.45 -12.07
C PHE A 16 28.86 20.67 -11.21
N ALA A 17 29.86 21.28 -10.65
CA ALA A 17 29.79 22.52 -9.90
C ALA A 17 29.87 23.72 -10.86
N ALA A 18 29.03 24.72 -10.69
CA ALA A 18 29.31 26.08 -11.09
C ALA A 18 28.48 27.07 -10.24
N ALA A 19 29.20 28.01 -9.65
CA ALA A 19 28.68 29.09 -8.83
C ALA A 19 28.02 30.18 -9.70
N GLY A 20 27.03 30.89 -9.11
CA GLY A 20 26.78 32.25 -9.49
C GLY A 20 25.33 32.67 -9.63
N VAL A 21 24.99 33.71 -8.86
CA VAL A 21 23.94 34.72 -9.02
C VAL A 21 22.56 34.39 -8.46
N ARG A 22 22.36 34.95 -7.30
CA ARG A 22 21.10 35.15 -6.55
C ARG A 22 20.15 36.03 -7.32
N ALA A 23 19.04 35.50 -7.75
CA ALA A 23 17.84 36.26 -8.11
C ALA A 23 16.70 35.72 -7.28
N GLU A 24 16.23 36.48 -6.32
CA GLU A 24 14.98 36.23 -5.59
C GLU A 24 13.83 36.25 -6.61
N ARG A 25 13.35 35.07 -6.95
CA ARG A 25 12.10 34.91 -7.67
C ARG A 25 11.03 34.55 -6.66
N GLN A 26 10.17 35.50 -6.34
CA GLN A 26 8.92 35.28 -5.64
C GLN A 26 8.20 34.09 -6.30
N THR A 27 8.14 32.95 -5.61
CA THR A 27 7.35 31.82 -6.04
C THR A 27 5.89 32.11 -5.72
N ALA A 28 5.12 32.48 -6.74
CA ALA A 28 3.67 32.41 -6.67
C ALA A 28 3.22 31.01 -6.20
N PRO A 29 2.13 30.86 -5.44
CA PRO A 29 1.65 29.57 -5.00
C PRO A 29 1.37 28.72 -6.24
N LYS A 30 2.08 27.61 -6.38
CA LYS A 30 1.87 26.63 -7.43
C LYS A 30 0.49 26.02 -7.21
N THR A 31 -0.49 26.53 -7.93
CA THR A 31 -1.82 25.90 -8.02
C THR A 31 -1.60 24.44 -8.39
N ALA A 32 -1.91 23.55 -7.50
CA ALA A 32 -1.82 22.11 -7.76
C ALA A 32 -2.68 21.82 -9.00
N ALA A 33 -2.07 21.25 -10.03
CA ALA A 33 -2.81 20.76 -11.18
C ALA A 33 -3.90 19.81 -10.68
N PRO A 34 -5.13 19.85 -11.26
CA PRO A 34 -6.18 18.93 -10.85
C PRO A 34 -5.65 17.50 -10.98
N ALA A 35 -5.76 16.74 -9.89
CA ALA A 35 -5.34 15.35 -9.87
C ALA A 35 -6.02 14.63 -11.04
N SER A 36 -5.24 14.01 -11.91
CA SER A 36 -5.75 13.20 -13.02
C SER A 36 -6.77 12.23 -12.44
N SER A 37 -8.05 12.37 -12.81
CA SER A 37 -9.10 11.49 -12.32
C SER A 37 -8.90 10.11 -12.95
N VAL A 38 -8.46 9.14 -12.14
CA VAL A 38 -8.38 7.75 -12.56
C VAL A 38 -9.79 7.27 -12.87
N LYS A 39 -10.00 6.71 -14.07
CA LYS A 39 -11.29 6.18 -14.48
C LYS A 39 -11.43 4.74 -13.98
N LEU A 40 -12.26 4.55 -12.97
CA LEU A 40 -12.62 3.22 -12.48
C LEU A 40 -13.69 2.55 -13.40
N PRO A 41 -13.72 1.21 -13.46
CA PRO A 41 -14.88 0.50 -14.02
C PRO A 41 -16.18 0.92 -13.32
N PRO A 42 -17.31 1.08 -14.01
CA PRO A 42 -18.52 1.67 -13.43
C PRO A 42 -19.04 0.99 -12.16
N ALA A 43 -19.02 -0.34 -12.12
CA ALA A 43 -19.46 -1.11 -10.95
C ALA A 43 -18.53 -0.85 -9.73
N ILE A 44 -17.24 -0.77 -9.96
CA ILE A 44 -16.23 -0.48 -8.93
C ILE A 44 -16.36 0.97 -8.46
N ASP A 45 -16.51 1.93 -9.38
CA ASP A 45 -16.65 3.36 -9.06
C ASP A 45 -17.85 3.61 -8.14
N ALA A 46 -18.99 2.97 -8.42
CA ALA A 46 -20.18 3.09 -7.60
C ALA A 46 -19.94 2.61 -6.15
N VAL A 47 -19.35 1.44 -5.97
CA VAL A 47 -19.05 0.87 -4.65
C VAL A 47 -17.95 1.65 -3.94
N PHE A 48 -16.91 2.06 -4.67
CA PHE A 48 -15.82 2.85 -4.13
C PHE A 48 -16.34 4.17 -3.53
N LYS A 49 -17.14 4.94 -4.28
CA LYS A 49 -17.74 6.18 -3.81
C LYS A 49 -18.71 6.00 -2.64
N GLN A 50 -19.45 4.90 -2.64
CA GLN A 50 -20.39 4.59 -1.55
C GLN A 50 -19.64 4.27 -0.24
N LYS A 51 -18.60 3.44 -0.30
CA LYS A 51 -17.88 2.97 0.89
C LYS A 51 -16.83 3.96 1.38
N TRP A 52 -16.19 4.68 0.49
CA TRP A 52 -15.10 5.62 0.78
C TRP A 52 -15.33 6.97 0.10
N PRO A 53 -16.38 7.73 0.50
CA PRO A 53 -16.82 8.94 -0.20
C PRO A 53 -15.77 10.06 -0.22
N ASN A 54 -14.81 10.06 0.72
CA ASN A 54 -13.75 11.07 0.80
C ASN A 54 -12.42 10.58 0.18
N ALA A 55 -12.35 9.32 -0.22
CA ALA A 55 -11.13 8.77 -0.81
C ALA A 55 -10.95 9.25 -2.25
N VAL A 56 -9.70 9.46 -2.62
CA VAL A 56 -9.30 9.81 -3.98
C VAL A 56 -8.55 8.64 -4.61
N ALA A 57 -9.12 8.02 -5.64
CA ALA A 57 -8.43 7.00 -6.41
C ALA A 57 -7.20 7.61 -7.11
N LYS A 58 -6.05 6.96 -6.96
CA LYS A 58 -4.76 7.37 -7.53
C LYS A 58 -4.34 6.50 -8.70
N ASN A 59 -4.65 5.22 -8.61
CA ASN A 59 -4.34 4.24 -9.64
C ASN A 59 -5.40 3.14 -9.66
N VAL A 60 -5.53 2.45 -10.79
CA VAL A 60 -6.28 1.22 -10.92
C VAL A 60 -5.48 0.25 -11.77
N SER A 61 -5.25 -0.94 -11.26
CA SER A 61 -4.64 -2.04 -12.00
C SER A 61 -5.67 -3.16 -12.21
N LYS A 62 -5.44 -3.93 -13.28
CA LYS A 62 -6.18 -5.16 -13.58
C LYS A 62 -5.22 -6.32 -13.47
N GLU A 63 -5.53 -7.27 -12.63
CA GLU A 63 -4.70 -8.43 -12.37
C GLU A 63 -5.47 -9.73 -12.60
N THR A 64 -4.73 -10.83 -12.62
CA THR A 64 -5.32 -12.17 -12.62
C THR A 64 -4.86 -12.90 -11.37
N ASP A 65 -5.79 -13.19 -10.47
CA ASP A 65 -5.54 -13.99 -9.28
C ASP A 65 -6.32 -15.30 -9.36
N ALA A 66 -5.61 -16.43 -9.24
CA ALA A 66 -6.16 -17.78 -9.38
C ALA A 66 -7.07 -17.97 -10.62
N GLY A 67 -6.71 -17.35 -11.76
CA GLY A 67 -7.46 -17.41 -13.01
C GLY A 67 -8.68 -16.47 -13.09
N LYS A 68 -8.92 -15.66 -12.07
CA LYS A 68 -10.01 -14.68 -12.05
C LYS A 68 -9.44 -13.26 -12.21
N THR A 69 -10.20 -12.42 -12.91
CA THR A 69 -9.87 -10.99 -12.97
C THR A 69 -10.14 -10.33 -11.61
N VAL A 70 -9.16 -9.57 -11.14
CA VAL A 70 -9.24 -8.71 -9.94
C VAL A 70 -8.80 -7.30 -10.34
N TYR A 71 -9.46 -6.29 -9.80
CA TYR A 71 -9.02 -4.90 -9.90
C TYR A 71 -8.49 -4.45 -8.56
N GLU A 72 -7.30 -3.85 -8.56
CA GLU A 72 -6.75 -3.18 -7.40
C GLU A 72 -6.87 -1.67 -7.60
N VAL A 73 -7.46 -0.99 -6.64
CA VAL A 73 -7.60 0.47 -6.61
C VAL A 73 -6.74 1.02 -5.48
N GLU A 74 -5.66 1.70 -5.86
CA GLU A 74 -4.88 2.49 -4.92
C GLU A 74 -5.57 3.82 -4.66
N SER A 75 -5.73 4.19 -3.42
CA SER A 75 -6.40 5.43 -3.03
C SER A 75 -5.76 6.10 -1.83
N ILE A 76 -6.08 7.39 -1.66
CA ILE A 76 -5.72 8.17 -0.46
C ILE A 76 -7.00 8.66 0.19
N ASP A 77 -7.16 8.39 1.47
CA ASP A 77 -8.25 8.87 2.30
C ASP A 77 -7.68 9.49 3.58
N ALA A 78 -8.01 10.77 3.83
CA ALA A 78 -7.48 11.54 4.96
C ALA A 78 -5.94 11.48 5.12
N GLY A 79 -5.21 11.40 4.00
CA GLY A 79 -3.76 11.33 3.96
C GLY A 79 -3.17 9.93 4.16
N ARG A 80 -4.00 8.88 4.30
CA ARG A 80 -3.58 7.48 4.39
C ARG A 80 -3.76 6.77 3.06
N ARG A 81 -2.80 5.93 2.70
CA ARG A 81 -2.94 5.02 1.57
C ARG A 81 -3.91 3.90 1.93
N ARG A 82 -4.73 3.52 0.94
CA ARG A 82 -5.59 2.35 0.99
C ARG A 82 -5.57 1.66 -0.36
N ASP A 83 -5.31 0.36 -0.36
CA ASP A 83 -5.32 -0.49 -1.53
C ASP A 83 -6.52 -1.43 -1.41
N ILE A 84 -7.39 -1.45 -2.44
CA ILE A 84 -8.67 -2.14 -2.37
C ILE A 84 -8.80 -3.08 -3.56
N ASN A 85 -9.03 -4.36 -3.29
CA ASN A 85 -9.22 -5.37 -4.31
C ASN A 85 -10.71 -5.63 -4.54
N PHE A 86 -11.11 -5.56 -5.81
CA PHE A 86 -12.47 -5.75 -6.28
C PHE A 86 -12.59 -6.88 -7.27
N ASN A 87 -13.70 -7.60 -7.24
CA ASN A 87 -14.19 -8.35 -8.39
C ASN A 87 -14.68 -7.39 -9.48
N PRO A 88 -14.80 -7.84 -10.75
CA PRO A 88 -15.29 -7.00 -11.84
C PRO A 88 -16.71 -6.44 -11.64
N ASP A 89 -17.53 -7.10 -10.82
CA ASP A 89 -18.89 -6.69 -10.46
C ASP A 89 -18.94 -5.60 -9.37
N GLY A 90 -17.78 -5.16 -8.86
CA GLY A 90 -17.67 -4.18 -7.78
C GLY A 90 -17.68 -4.78 -6.36
N THR A 91 -17.82 -6.10 -6.22
CA THR A 91 -17.69 -6.74 -4.89
C THR A 91 -16.28 -6.58 -4.34
N VAL A 92 -16.16 -6.03 -3.13
CA VAL A 92 -14.88 -5.91 -2.43
C VAL A 92 -14.41 -7.28 -1.97
N ILE A 93 -13.17 -7.63 -2.24
CA ILE A 93 -12.52 -8.88 -1.80
C ILE A 93 -11.81 -8.66 -0.47
N LEU A 94 -10.92 -7.66 -0.45
CA LEU A 94 -10.15 -7.23 0.70
C LEU A 94 -9.72 -5.77 0.51
N TYR A 95 -9.28 -5.14 1.58
CA TYR A 95 -8.56 -3.88 1.49
C TYR A 95 -7.48 -3.79 2.56
N GLU A 96 -6.43 -3.07 2.23
CA GLU A 96 -5.30 -2.75 3.09
C GLU A 96 -5.34 -1.25 3.41
N GLU A 97 -5.08 -0.89 4.66
CA GLU A 97 -5.01 0.49 5.10
C GLU A 97 -3.67 0.76 5.78
N GLU A 98 -2.95 1.75 5.28
CA GLU A 98 -1.68 2.17 5.86
C GLU A 98 -1.86 2.61 7.32
N LEU A 99 -0.96 2.15 8.18
CA LEU A 99 -0.90 2.49 9.60
C LEU A 99 0.42 3.18 9.94
N LYS A 100 0.40 3.93 11.04
CA LYS A 100 1.63 4.30 11.74
C LYS A 100 2.08 3.12 12.60
N ALA A 101 3.38 2.98 12.83
CA ALA A 101 3.92 1.94 13.70
C ALA A 101 3.28 1.93 15.10
N SER A 102 2.89 3.10 15.63
CA SER A 102 2.22 3.25 16.93
C SER A 102 0.78 2.75 16.97
N GLU A 103 0.17 2.45 15.82
CA GLU A 103 -1.21 1.96 15.70
C GLU A 103 -1.27 0.43 15.64
N VAL A 104 -0.10 -0.23 15.55
CA VAL A 104 0.01 -1.70 15.56
C VAL A 104 0.23 -2.17 17.00
N PRO A 105 -0.52 -3.19 17.48
CA PRO A 105 -0.36 -3.71 18.82
C PRO A 105 1.06 -4.18 19.11
N ALA A 106 1.57 -3.89 20.31
CA ALA A 106 2.93 -4.27 20.71
C ALA A 106 3.18 -5.78 20.55
N VAL A 107 2.19 -6.61 20.88
CA VAL A 107 2.29 -8.07 20.76
C VAL A 107 2.57 -8.55 19.33
N VAL A 108 2.02 -7.83 18.33
CA VAL A 108 2.26 -8.12 16.90
C VAL A 108 3.71 -7.78 16.54
N VAL A 109 4.19 -6.61 16.97
CA VAL A 109 5.57 -6.14 16.73
C VAL A 109 6.58 -7.07 17.40
N GLU A 110 6.32 -7.46 18.65
CA GLU A 110 7.15 -8.38 19.44
C GLU A 110 7.22 -9.78 18.82
N ALA A 111 6.11 -10.30 18.31
CA ALA A 111 6.09 -11.59 17.61
C ALA A 111 6.98 -11.57 16.37
N VAL A 112 6.97 -10.47 15.60
CA VAL A 112 7.85 -10.30 14.43
C VAL A 112 9.31 -10.17 14.86
N ALA A 113 9.61 -9.34 15.85
CA ALA A 113 10.97 -9.14 16.35
C ALA A 113 11.58 -10.44 16.91
N LYS A 114 10.78 -11.26 17.61
CA LYS A 114 11.20 -12.56 18.13
C LYS A 114 11.57 -13.54 17.02
N ARG A 115 10.78 -13.60 15.94
CA ARG A 115 10.99 -14.53 14.83
C ARG A 115 12.07 -14.05 13.85
N TYR A 116 12.15 -12.74 13.66
CA TYR A 116 13.06 -12.09 12.71
C TYR A 116 13.91 -11.02 13.41
N PRO A 117 14.84 -11.36 14.32
CA PRO A 117 15.57 -10.39 15.13
C PRO A 117 16.49 -9.45 14.34
N LYS A 118 16.84 -9.82 13.09
CA LYS A 118 17.58 -8.96 12.15
C LYS A 118 16.69 -8.21 11.16
N GLY A 119 15.41 -8.52 11.15
CA GLY A 119 14.42 -7.90 10.28
C GLY A 119 14.10 -6.46 10.70
N LYS A 120 13.81 -5.61 9.72
CA LYS A 120 13.32 -4.25 9.96
C LYS A 120 11.96 -4.11 9.31
N ILE A 121 10.94 -3.77 10.10
CA ILE A 121 9.61 -3.49 9.59
C ILE A 121 9.63 -2.12 8.89
N LYS A 122 9.14 -2.06 7.67
CA LYS A 122 9.13 -0.87 6.81
C LYS A 122 7.74 -0.48 6.32
N MET A 123 6.80 -1.40 6.36
CA MET A 123 5.41 -1.20 5.97
C MET A 123 4.52 -1.70 7.10
N TRP A 124 3.47 -0.97 7.38
CA TRP A 124 2.53 -1.24 8.45
C TRP A 124 1.14 -1.05 7.87
N GLU A 125 0.37 -2.14 7.78
CA GLU A 125 -0.97 -2.12 7.20
C GLU A 125 -1.94 -2.95 8.02
N ARG A 126 -3.19 -2.54 7.98
CA ARG A 126 -4.31 -3.36 8.44
C ARG A 126 -4.97 -3.98 7.22
N LEU A 127 -4.98 -5.29 7.19
CA LEU A 127 -5.59 -6.10 6.15
C LEU A 127 -7.00 -6.52 6.58
N TYR A 128 -8.01 -6.05 5.86
CA TYR A 128 -9.40 -6.45 6.06
C TYR A 128 -9.83 -7.42 4.95
N THR A 129 -10.25 -8.62 5.33
CA THR A 129 -10.77 -9.63 4.40
C THR A 129 -12.28 -9.76 4.57
N ILE A 130 -13.03 -9.52 3.48
CA ILE A 130 -14.50 -9.46 3.53
C ILE A 130 -15.12 -10.86 3.73
N LYS A 131 -14.53 -11.89 3.11
CA LYS A 131 -15.06 -13.26 3.12
C LYS A 131 -15.27 -13.83 4.53
N ASP A 132 -14.34 -13.57 5.44
CA ASP A 132 -14.35 -14.09 6.81
C ASP A 132 -14.48 -12.99 7.86
N ASN A 133 -14.68 -11.75 7.41
CA ASN A 133 -14.76 -10.55 8.26
C ASN A 133 -13.54 -10.41 9.20
N SER A 134 -12.37 -10.83 8.75
CA SER A 134 -11.15 -10.73 9.53
C SER A 134 -10.46 -9.37 9.34
N ALA A 135 -9.80 -8.92 10.41
CA ALA A 135 -8.91 -7.76 10.40
C ALA A 135 -7.57 -8.14 10.99
N ASN A 136 -6.58 -8.32 10.13
CA ASN A 136 -5.22 -8.72 10.48
C ASN A 136 -4.25 -7.56 10.28
N TYR A 137 -2.99 -7.76 10.66
CA TYR A 137 -1.89 -6.83 10.41
C TYR A 137 -0.96 -7.44 9.36
N GLU A 138 -0.73 -6.70 8.28
CA GLU A 138 0.28 -7.01 7.28
C GLU A 138 1.49 -6.11 7.49
N LEU A 139 2.67 -6.71 7.63
CA LEU A 139 3.91 -6.00 7.92
C LEU A 139 4.95 -6.33 6.86
N GLY A 140 5.45 -5.31 6.18
CA GLY A 140 6.57 -5.43 5.25
C GLY A 140 7.89 -5.47 5.99
N ILE A 141 8.72 -6.51 5.73
CA ILE A 141 9.99 -6.73 6.41
C ILE A 141 11.14 -6.67 5.41
N THR A 142 12.23 -6.05 5.82
CA THR A 142 13.50 -6.02 5.09
C THR A 142 14.63 -6.61 5.94
N GLY A 143 15.73 -7.03 5.29
CA GLY A 143 16.88 -7.60 5.98
C GLY A 143 16.75 -9.09 6.34
N VAL A 144 15.70 -9.75 5.85
CA VAL A 144 15.48 -11.20 6.00
C VAL A 144 15.34 -11.81 4.61
N SER A 145 16.18 -12.81 4.32
CA SER A 145 16.13 -13.50 3.04
C SER A 145 14.84 -14.33 2.90
N GLY A 146 14.19 -14.22 1.73
CA GLY A 146 13.00 -15.00 1.40
C GLY A 146 11.70 -14.54 2.08
N VAL A 147 11.74 -13.54 2.97
CA VAL A 147 10.55 -12.98 3.63
C VAL A 147 10.42 -11.51 3.26
N LYS A 148 9.32 -11.12 2.65
CA LYS A 148 9.01 -9.71 2.33
C LYS A 148 7.89 -9.18 3.20
N GLU A 149 6.87 -9.99 3.43
CA GLU A 149 5.67 -9.61 4.15
C GLU A 149 5.23 -10.74 5.08
N VAL A 150 4.62 -10.37 6.18
CA VAL A 150 4.05 -11.30 7.16
C VAL A 150 2.68 -10.80 7.57
N ILE A 151 1.78 -11.75 7.87
CA ILE A 151 0.43 -11.45 8.34
C ILE A 151 0.24 -12.08 9.71
N LEU A 152 -0.22 -11.25 10.66
CA LEU A 152 -0.53 -11.67 12.02
C LEU A 152 -1.95 -11.22 12.40
N THR A 153 -2.59 -11.99 13.26
CA THR A 153 -3.83 -11.60 13.93
C THR A 153 -3.55 -10.51 14.98
N PRO A 154 -4.57 -9.81 15.48
CA PRO A 154 -4.40 -8.78 16.51
C PRO A 154 -3.75 -9.26 17.82
N ASP A 155 -3.83 -10.55 18.12
CA ASP A 155 -3.19 -11.17 19.29
C ASP A 155 -1.74 -11.64 19.04
N GLY A 156 -1.19 -11.34 17.84
CA GLY A 156 0.17 -11.70 17.47
C GLY A 156 0.36 -13.11 16.94
N SER A 157 -0.72 -13.86 16.73
CA SER A 157 -0.65 -15.20 16.12
C SER A 157 -0.35 -15.08 14.61
N TRP A 158 0.44 -16.02 14.10
CA TRP A 158 0.86 -16.02 12.69
C TRP A 158 -0.24 -16.57 11.79
N VAL A 159 -0.64 -15.78 10.79
CA VAL A 159 -1.56 -16.22 9.73
C VAL A 159 -0.77 -16.77 8.54
N SER A 160 0.25 -16.04 8.09
CA SER A 160 1.12 -16.48 7.00
C SER A 160 2.42 -15.66 6.96
N PRO A 161 3.58 -16.29 6.78
CA PRO A 161 4.71 -15.64 6.17
C PRO A 161 4.50 -15.66 4.65
N LYS A 162 4.41 -14.52 4.01
CA LYS A 162 4.57 -14.46 2.55
C LYS A 162 6.05 -14.67 2.24
N LEU A 163 6.40 -15.87 1.79
CA LEU A 163 7.74 -16.15 1.29
C LEU A 163 7.95 -15.31 0.02
N GLY A 164 8.93 -14.42 0.03
CA GLY A 164 9.37 -13.73 -1.18
C GLY A 164 9.89 -14.77 -2.19
N LYS A 165 9.42 -14.68 -3.43
CA LYS A 165 10.02 -15.40 -4.55
C LYS A 165 11.31 -14.74 -5.00
#